data_9075b3c56c756354a4f609a2a96e3aa3
#
_entry.id   9075b3c56c756354a4f609a2a96e3aa3
#
_cell.length_a   1.000
_cell.length_b   1.000
_cell.length_c   1.000
_cell.angle_alpha   90.00
_cell.angle_beta   90.00
_cell.angle_gamma   90.00
#
_symmetry.space_group_name_H-M   'P 1'
#
loop_
_entity.id
_entity.type
_entity.pdbx_description
1 polymer ?
#
loop_
_entity_poly.entity_id
_entity_poly.type
_entity_poly.pdbx_seq_one_letter_code
_entity_poly.pdbx_strand_id
1 'polypeptide(L)'
;MKIHQWMRRALTAAAAMLLVATAGQAMAGETLDRVMANGKLVLAVDAEYPPFSYLDENNEMAGFDVDVAREFAKRLGVELEVVTPGWDVITAGNWAGRWDICIGSMTPTAARAEVVDFPTVYYYTPASVVVHKDNTSITRAEDLNGKRVGVQAATTYESYLQGNLVIDAIGAPPVDFKVTDAEIVAYESEPLALEDLSLGDGVRLDAMVTGMLTTVEAINAGKPIKIVGDPVFMEPIAVAIDKGDPEFAAKIVEIFDEMRADGTLTRLSEERLGADVTQPPSGS
;
A
#
# COMPACT_ATOMS: atom_id res chain seq x y z
N MET A 1 -4.26 27.80 63.18
CA MET A 1 -5.02 28.16 61.97
C MET A 1 -4.22 28.00 60.66
N LYS A 2 -3.02 27.40 60.65
CA LYS A 2 -2.19 27.21 59.44
C LYS A 2 -2.10 25.77 58.90
N ILE A 3 -2.56 24.77 59.68
CA ILE A 3 -2.45 23.34 59.34
C ILE A 3 -3.56 22.89 58.36
N HIS A 4 -4.76 23.50 58.41
CA HIS A 4 -5.87 23.13 57.53
C HIS A 4 -5.77 23.63 56.10
N GLN A 5 -4.92 24.61 55.81
CA GLN A 5 -4.69 25.10 54.45
C GLN A 5 -3.73 24.22 53.65
N TRP A 6 -2.80 23.53 54.31
CA TRP A 6 -1.84 22.62 53.64
C TRP A 6 -2.51 21.29 53.24
N MET A 7 -3.41 20.78 54.04
CA MET A 7 -4.15 19.54 53.72
C MET A 7 -5.14 19.73 52.56
N ARG A 8 -5.74 20.93 52.41
CA ARG A 8 -6.62 21.22 51.26
C ARG A 8 -5.85 21.37 49.93
N ARG A 9 -4.60 21.87 49.95
CA ARG A 9 -3.75 21.99 48.75
C ARG A 9 -3.14 20.66 48.31
N ALA A 10 -2.91 19.74 49.24
CA ALA A 10 -2.43 18.38 48.92
C ALA A 10 -3.52 17.51 48.30
N LEU A 11 -4.78 17.64 48.70
CA LEU A 11 -5.92 16.91 48.16
C LEU A 11 -6.33 17.39 46.76
N THR A 12 -6.16 18.67 46.44
CA THR A 12 -6.41 19.21 45.08
C THR A 12 -5.31 18.85 44.11
N ALA A 13 -4.05 18.70 44.53
CA ALA A 13 -2.95 18.25 43.69
C ALA A 13 -3.03 16.75 43.36
N ALA A 14 -3.50 15.91 44.29
CA ALA A 14 -3.70 14.48 44.05
C ALA A 14 -4.88 14.20 43.11
N ALA A 15 -5.96 14.99 43.18
CA ALA A 15 -7.11 14.88 42.28
C ALA A 15 -6.79 15.34 40.85
N ALA A 16 -5.89 16.32 40.68
CA ALA A 16 -5.44 16.78 39.37
C ALA A 16 -4.45 15.81 38.71
N MET A 17 -3.65 15.03 39.46
CA MET A 17 -2.79 13.98 38.93
C MET A 17 -3.53 12.70 38.53
N LEU A 18 -4.69 12.41 39.08
CA LEU A 18 -5.51 11.26 38.69
C LEU A 18 -6.32 11.51 37.40
N LEU A 19 -6.53 12.77 37.01
CA LEU A 19 -7.25 13.13 35.78
C LEU A 19 -6.35 13.17 34.52
N VAL A 20 -5.03 13.17 34.67
CA VAL A 20 -4.07 13.14 33.53
C VAL A 20 -3.68 11.70 33.15
N ALA A 21 -3.91 10.72 34.04
CA ALA A 21 -3.54 9.33 33.75
C ALA A 21 -4.58 8.55 32.92
N THR A 22 -5.73 9.15 32.57
CA THR A 22 -6.78 8.49 31.78
C THR A 22 -6.83 8.94 30.31
N ALA A 23 -5.95 9.84 29.89
CA ALA A 23 -5.89 10.32 28.51
C ALA A 23 -4.96 9.48 27.60
N GLY A 24 -4.43 8.35 28.09
CA GLY A 24 -3.49 7.50 27.37
C GLY A 24 -3.94 6.05 27.13
N GLN A 25 -5.22 5.74 27.37
CA GLN A 25 -5.78 4.41 27.07
C GLN A 25 -7.03 4.55 26.19
N ALA A 26 -6.86 5.20 25.09
CA ALA A 26 -7.84 5.14 24.03
C ALA A 26 -7.18 4.44 22.84
N MET A 27 -7.90 3.48 22.29
CA MET A 27 -7.87 3.04 20.88
C MET A 27 -7.65 1.53 20.62
N ALA A 28 -7.72 0.64 21.60
CA ALA A 28 -7.87 -0.78 21.26
C ALA A 28 -9.36 -1.05 20.95
N GLY A 29 -9.68 -1.49 19.72
CA GLY A 29 -11.02 -1.90 19.30
C GLY A 29 -11.94 -0.79 18.76
N GLU A 30 -11.52 0.50 18.77
CA GLU A 30 -12.40 1.62 18.37
C GLU A 30 -12.81 1.57 16.90
N THR A 31 -11.91 1.13 15.99
CA THR A 31 -12.25 1.04 14.56
C THR A 31 -13.25 -0.07 14.30
N LEU A 32 -13.02 -1.27 14.83
CA LEU A 32 -13.94 -2.39 14.65
C LEU A 32 -15.33 -2.06 15.20
N ASP A 33 -15.41 -1.51 16.42
CA ASP A 33 -16.67 -1.12 17.02
C ASP A 33 -17.40 -0.06 16.20
N ARG A 34 -16.69 0.95 15.68
CA ARG A 34 -17.24 1.99 14.80
C ARG A 34 -17.78 1.41 13.51
N VAL A 35 -17.02 0.54 12.83
CA VAL A 35 -17.42 -0.15 11.60
C VAL A 35 -18.67 -0.97 11.84
N MET A 36 -18.70 -1.78 12.89
CA MET A 36 -19.86 -2.62 13.23
C MET A 36 -21.09 -1.79 13.62
N ALA A 37 -20.93 -0.74 14.39
CA ALA A 37 -22.02 0.15 14.79
C ALA A 37 -22.64 0.91 13.62
N ASN A 38 -21.79 1.33 12.66
CA ASN A 38 -22.22 2.05 11.46
C ASN A 38 -22.72 1.11 10.35
N GLY A 39 -22.42 -0.19 10.42
CA GLY A 39 -22.71 -1.17 9.38
C GLY A 39 -21.94 -0.91 8.08
N LYS A 40 -20.79 -0.20 8.15
CA LYS A 40 -20.05 0.25 6.98
C LYS A 40 -18.54 0.24 7.25
N LEU A 41 -17.78 -0.28 6.28
CA LEU A 41 -16.33 -0.21 6.19
C LEU A 41 -15.91 0.79 5.13
N VAL A 42 -15.06 1.75 5.46
CA VAL A 42 -14.53 2.73 4.51
C VAL A 42 -13.13 2.30 4.07
N LEU A 43 -12.99 1.97 2.79
CA LEU A 43 -11.75 1.56 2.13
C LEU A 43 -11.09 2.77 1.46
N ALA A 44 -9.79 2.98 1.68
CA ALA A 44 -8.98 3.91 0.88
C ALA A 44 -8.11 3.15 -0.12
N VAL A 45 -8.16 3.57 -1.39
CA VAL A 45 -7.32 3.06 -2.48
C VAL A 45 -6.95 4.17 -3.45
N ASP A 46 -5.89 3.97 -4.22
CA ASP A 46 -5.60 4.78 -5.41
C ASP A 46 -6.59 4.38 -6.52
N ALA A 47 -7.20 5.35 -7.20
CA ALA A 47 -8.15 5.10 -8.30
C ALA A 47 -7.48 4.94 -9.67
N GLU A 48 -6.16 5.06 -9.76
CA GLU A 48 -5.39 5.08 -11.01
C GLU A 48 -4.33 3.96 -11.08
N TYR A 49 -4.60 2.81 -10.45
CA TYR A 49 -3.66 1.69 -10.35
C TYR A 49 -4.25 0.36 -10.88
N PRO A 50 -4.56 0.24 -12.20
CA PRO A 50 -5.01 -1.01 -12.80
C PRO A 50 -3.87 -2.05 -12.83
N PRO A 51 -4.16 -3.35 -12.66
CA PRO A 51 -5.50 -3.99 -12.52
C PRO A 51 -6.00 -4.10 -11.07
N PHE A 52 -5.39 -3.39 -10.11
CA PHE A 52 -5.66 -3.54 -8.68
C PHE A 52 -6.81 -2.66 -8.18
N SER A 53 -6.77 -1.36 -8.49
CA SER A 53 -7.80 -0.39 -8.13
C SER A 53 -7.91 0.71 -9.19
N TYR A 54 -9.06 0.80 -9.84
CA TYR A 54 -9.29 1.76 -10.93
C TYR A 54 -10.79 1.99 -11.14
N LEU A 55 -11.13 3.06 -11.87
CA LEU A 55 -12.49 3.29 -12.32
C LEU A 55 -12.76 2.51 -13.62
N ASP A 56 -13.81 1.72 -13.63
CA ASP A 56 -14.26 0.98 -14.81
C ASP A 56 -15.01 1.87 -15.82
N GLU A 57 -15.54 1.27 -16.90
CA GLU A 57 -16.30 1.95 -17.94
C GLU A 57 -17.58 2.63 -17.43
N ASN A 58 -18.12 2.18 -16.29
CA ASN A 58 -19.29 2.71 -15.64
C ASN A 58 -18.96 3.77 -14.58
N ASN A 59 -17.67 4.10 -14.44
CA ASN A 59 -17.17 5.01 -13.40
C ASN A 59 -17.35 4.44 -11.98
N GLU A 60 -17.30 3.11 -11.87
CA GLU A 60 -17.32 2.38 -10.60
C GLU A 60 -15.95 1.84 -10.25
N MET A 61 -15.61 1.83 -8.95
CA MET A 61 -14.35 1.28 -8.50
C MET A 61 -14.30 -0.24 -8.73
N ALA A 62 -13.25 -0.70 -9.40
CA ALA A 62 -13.00 -2.08 -9.79
C ALA A 62 -11.54 -2.46 -9.57
N GLY A 63 -11.22 -3.74 -9.73
CA GLY A 63 -9.88 -4.30 -9.64
C GLY A 63 -9.73 -5.32 -8.50
N PHE A 64 -8.56 -5.96 -8.45
CA PHE A 64 -8.28 -7.03 -7.52
C PHE A 64 -8.43 -6.58 -6.06
N ASP A 65 -7.82 -5.47 -5.68
CA ASP A 65 -7.86 -4.93 -4.32
C ASP A 65 -9.29 -4.59 -3.89
N VAL A 66 -10.07 -4.01 -4.81
CA VAL A 66 -11.47 -3.66 -4.55
C VAL A 66 -12.34 -4.90 -4.37
N ASP A 67 -12.10 -5.98 -5.14
CA ASP A 67 -12.85 -7.22 -5.01
C ASP A 67 -12.48 -7.98 -3.72
N VAL A 68 -11.20 -7.96 -3.33
CA VAL A 68 -10.74 -8.46 -2.02
C VAL A 68 -11.43 -7.70 -0.89
N ALA A 69 -11.49 -6.37 -0.98
CA ALA A 69 -12.15 -5.54 0.03
C ALA A 69 -13.67 -5.78 0.10
N ARG A 70 -14.33 -6.00 -1.04
CA ARG A 70 -15.76 -6.37 -1.08
C ARG A 70 -16.03 -7.69 -0.37
N GLU A 71 -15.21 -8.71 -0.63
CA GLU A 71 -15.36 -9.99 0.04
C GLU A 71 -15.05 -9.88 1.54
N PHE A 72 -14.03 -9.09 1.92
CA PHE A 72 -13.73 -8.80 3.32
C PHE A 72 -14.93 -8.15 4.03
N ALA A 73 -15.49 -7.06 3.48
CA ALA A 73 -16.65 -6.37 4.05
C ALA A 73 -17.89 -7.27 4.15
N LYS A 74 -18.13 -8.11 3.13
CA LYS A 74 -19.22 -9.11 3.14
C LYS A 74 -19.05 -10.12 4.28
N ARG A 75 -17.85 -10.64 4.53
CA ARG A 75 -17.58 -11.57 5.65
C ARG A 75 -17.68 -10.88 7.00
N LEU A 76 -17.28 -9.62 7.07
CA LEU A 76 -17.46 -8.80 8.26
C LEU A 76 -18.95 -8.46 8.53
N GLY A 77 -19.82 -8.58 7.50
CA GLY A 77 -21.26 -8.34 7.60
C GLY A 77 -21.63 -6.85 7.50
N VAL A 78 -20.84 -6.05 6.78
CA VAL A 78 -21.02 -4.59 6.61
C VAL A 78 -21.00 -4.20 5.13
N GLU A 79 -21.48 -2.99 4.82
CA GLU A 79 -21.35 -2.40 3.49
C GLU A 79 -19.92 -1.86 3.27
N LEU A 80 -19.45 -1.88 2.00
CA LEU A 80 -18.19 -1.27 1.61
C LEU A 80 -18.45 0.12 1.02
N GLU A 81 -17.79 1.14 1.56
CA GLU A 81 -17.64 2.45 0.93
C GLU A 81 -16.19 2.61 0.48
N VAL A 82 -15.97 3.10 -0.75
CA VAL A 82 -14.63 3.32 -1.29
C VAL A 82 -14.36 4.81 -1.41
N VAL A 83 -13.22 5.26 -0.89
CA VAL A 83 -12.71 6.62 -1.04
C VAL A 83 -11.35 6.57 -1.75
N THR A 84 -11.04 7.59 -2.54
CA THR A 84 -9.87 7.63 -3.41
C THR A 84 -9.00 8.85 -3.14
N PRO A 85 -8.40 8.96 -1.93
CA PRO A 85 -7.42 10.02 -1.67
C PRO A 85 -6.13 9.74 -2.46
N GLY A 86 -5.28 10.77 -2.62
CA GLY A 86 -3.97 10.59 -3.25
C GLY A 86 -3.11 9.56 -2.50
N TRP A 87 -2.26 8.87 -3.24
CA TRP A 87 -1.41 7.81 -2.68
C TRP A 87 -0.50 8.30 -1.54
N ASP A 88 0.06 9.49 -1.68
CA ASP A 88 0.88 10.16 -0.67
C ASP A 88 0.10 10.40 0.64
N VAL A 89 -1.20 10.70 0.54
CA VAL A 89 -2.09 10.90 1.69
C VAL A 89 -2.41 9.57 2.39
N ILE A 90 -2.57 8.49 1.63
CA ILE A 90 -2.81 7.14 2.19
C ILE A 90 -1.56 6.67 2.95
N THR A 91 -0.39 6.77 2.34
CA THR A 91 0.87 6.27 2.89
C THR A 91 1.41 7.10 4.06
N ALA A 92 0.96 8.34 4.21
CA ALA A 92 1.34 9.20 5.34
C ALA A 92 0.81 8.73 6.70
N GLY A 93 -0.19 7.82 6.74
CA GLY A 93 -0.83 7.38 7.98
C GLY A 93 -1.63 8.48 8.68
N ASN A 94 -1.95 8.28 9.96
CA ASN A 94 -2.75 9.21 10.77
C ASN A 94 -4.07 9.57 10.08
N TRP A 95 -4.80 8.56 9.67
CA TRP A 95 -6.04 8.73 8.91
C TRP A 95 -7.17 9.36 9.72
N ALA A 96 -7.09 9.24 11.05
CA ALA A 96 -8.00 9.89 12.00
C ALA A 96 -9.49 9.57 11.72
N GLY A 97 -9.78 8.34 11.31
CA GLY A 97 -11.14 7.87 11.02
C GLY A 97 -11.74 8.39 9.72
N ARG A 98 -10.95 9.00 8.83
CA ARG A 98 -11.40 9.37 7.47
C ARG A 98 -11.72 8.14 6.63
N TRP A 99 -11.03 7.06 6.87
CA TRP A 99 -11.28 5.70 6.39
C TRP A 99 -10.77 4.70 7.42
N ASP A 100 -11.14 3.44 7.27
CA ASP A 100 -10.88 2.40 8.27
C ASP A 100 -9.72 1.49 7.87
N ILE A 101 -9.54 1.26 6.57
CA ILE A 101 -8.63 0.25 6.04
C ILE A 101 -8.07 0.67 4.67
N CYS A 102 -6.86 0.25 4.36
CA CYS A 102 -6.32 0.24 3.01
C CYS A 102 -6.05 -1.21 2.58
N ILE A 103 -6.81 -1.69 1.61
CA ILE A 103 -6.53 -2.88 0.79
C ILE A 103 -6.28 -2.32 -0.60
N GLY A 104 -5.04 -1.84 -0.83
CA GLY A 104 -4.70 -0.98 -1.96
C GLY A 104 -3.22 -1.08 -2.32
N SER A 105 -2.72 -2.29 -2.49
CA SER A 105 -1.37 -2.57 -3.00
C SER A 105 -0.23 -1.95 -2.16
N MET A 106 -0.39 -1.89 -0.85
CA MET A 106 0.61 -1.28 0.03
C MET A 106 1.67 -2.29 0.49
N THR A 107 2.93 -2.06 0.13
CA THR A 107 4.07 -2.82 0.65
C THR A 107 4.38 -2.37 2.07
N PRO A 108 4.53 -3.29 3.05
CA PRO A 108 5.04 -2.96 4.38
C PRO A 108 6.52 -2.58 4.28
N THR A 109 6.81 -1.31 4.54
CA THR A 109 8.17 -0.81 4.67
C THR A 109 8.43 -0.33 6.08
N ALA A 110 9.70 -0.30 6.50
CA ALA A 110 10.06 0.20 7.82
C ALA A 110 9.54 1.63 8.07
N ALA A 111 9.59 2.50 7.05
CA ALA A 111 9.07 3.86 7.16
C ALA A 111 7.54 3.90 7.35
N ARG A 112 6.79 3.11 6.57
CA ARG A 112 5.32 3.03 6.69
C ARG A 112 4.89 2.39 7.99
N ALA A 113 5.66 1.39 8.48
CA ALA A 113 5.41 0.73 9.76
C ALA A 113 5.55 1.67 10.98
N GLU A 114 6.12 2.86 10.83
CA GLU A 114 6.10 3.88 11.88
C GLU A 114 4.72 4.51 12.07
N VAL A 115 3.88 4.55 11.03
CA VAL A 115 2.62 5.31 11.00
C VAL A 115 1.36 4.46 10.77
N VAL A 116 1.48 3.23 10.25
CA VAL A 116 0.39 2.26 10.06
C VAL A 116 0.80 0.88 10.57
N ASP A 117 -0.18 0.01 10.82
CA ASP A 117 0.03 -1.40 11.11
C ASP A 117 -0.33 -2.26 9.89
N PHE A 118 0.39 -3.38 9.70
CA PHE A 118 0.23 -4.32 8.61
C PHE A 118 -0.21 -5.70 9.12
N PRO A 119 -1.50 -5.95 9.34
CA PRO A 119 -1.99 -7.20 9.92
C PRO A 119 -1.66 -8.45 9.11
N THR A 120 -1.76 -8.37 7.78
CA THR A 120 -1.57 -9.54 6.92
C THR A 120 -1.13 -9.15 5.51
N VAL A 121 -0.24 -9.95 4.92
CA VAL A 121 0.11 -9.90 3.48
C VAL A 121 -0.93 -10.70 2.71
N TYR A 122 -1.44 -10.21 1.58
CA TYR A 122 -2.47 -10.90 0.81
C TYR A 122 -2.07 -11.25 -0.62
N TYR A 123 -1.01 -10.65 -1.16
CA TYR A 123 -0.40 -11.08 -2.42
C TYR A 123 1.06 -10.61 -2.55
N TYR A 124 1.73 -11.05 -3.63
CA TYR A 124 3.11 -10.71 -3.96
C TYR A 124 3.21 -10.25 -5.41
N THR A 125 4.01 -9.22 -5.67
CA THR A 125 4.24 -8.72 -7.02
C THR A 125 5.70 -8.30 -7.21
N PRO A 126 6.32 -8.57 -8.38
CA PRO A 126 7.65 -8.08 -8.67
C PRO A 126 7.62 -6.63 -9.16
N ALA A 127 8.63 -5.85 -8.75
CA ALA A 127 8.93 -4.54 -9.32
C ALA A 127 9.85 -4.70 -10.54
N SER A 128 9.60 -3.94 -11.61
CA SER A 128 10.24 -4.09 -12.90
C SER A 128 10.78 -2.79 -13.46
N VAL A 129 11.81 -2.89 -14.31
CA VAL A 129 12.26 -1.81 -15.18
C VAL A 129 11.43 -1.84 -16.46
N VAL A 130 10.87 -0.69 -16.82
CA VAL A 130 10.03 -0.49 -17.99
C VAL A 130 10.63 0.58 -18.87
N VAL A 131 10.67 0.33 -20.18
CA VAL A 131 11.19 1.26 -21.18
C VAL A 131 10.24 1.40 -22.36
N HIS A 132 10.39 2.45 -23.15
CA HIS A 132 9.70 2.51 -24.44
C HIS A 132 10.08 1.30 -25.30
N LYS A 133 9.14 0.76 -26.08
CA LYS A 133 9.35 -0.46 -26.90
C LYS A 133 10.56 -0.38 -27.83
N ASP A 134 10.88 0.81 -28.34
CA ASP A 134 11.97 1.07 -29.28
C ASP A 134 13.32 1.30 -28.58
N ASN A 135 13.36 1.39 -27.23
CA ASN A 135 14.61 1.49 -26.50
C ASN A 135 15.44 0.21 -26.67
N THR A 136 16.73 0.35 -26.96
CA THR A 136 17.68 -0.76 -27.13
C THR A 136 18.90 -0.64 -26.23
N SER A 137 18.99 0.46 -25.48
CA SER A 137 20.18 0.79 -24.66
C SER A 137 20.05 0.36 -23.20
N ILE A 138 18.80 0.21 -22.68
CA ILE A 138 18.52 -0.23 -21.33
C ILE A 138 18.02 -1.66 -21.39
N THR A 139 18.75 -2.58 -20.78
CA THR A 139 18.49 -4.03 -20.82
C THR A 139 18.40 -4.64 -19.42
N ARG A 140 18.83 -3.91 -18.38
CA ARG A 140 18.85 -4.33 -16.98
C ARG A 140 18.84 -3.11 -16.06
N ALA A 141 18.63 -3.33 -14.77
CA ALA A 141 18.49 -2.25 -13.78
C ALA A 141 19.72 -1.32 -13.70
N GLU A 142 20.93 -1.88 -13.80
CA GLU A 142 22.18 -1.09 -13.71
C GLU A 142 22.32 -0.06 -14.84
N ASP A 143 21.65 -0.28 -15.97
CA ASP A 143 21.66 0.65 -17.13
C ASP A 143 20.85 1.93 -16.84
N LEU A 144 20.10 1.98 -15.71
CA LEU A 144 19.34 3.17 -15.27
C LEU A 144 20.23 4.26 -14.65
N ASN A 145 21.49 3.96 -14.33
CA ASN A 145 22.39 4.98 -13.78
C ASN A 145 22.62 6.10 -14.80
N GLY A 146 22.45 7.37 -14.37
CA GLY A 146 22.51 8.54 -15.22
C GLY A 146 21.31 8.73 -16.16
N LYS A 147 20.20 7.98 -15.97
CA LYS A 147 18.98 8.06 -16.77
C LYS A 147 17.87 8.78 -16.03
N ARG A 148 16.94 9.40 -16.77
CA ARG A 148 15.69 9.96 -16.25
C ARG A 148 14.70 8.83 -16.05
N VAL A 149 14.44 8.49 -14.76
CA VAL A 149 13.61 7.36 -14.39
C VAL A 149 12.33 7.87 -13.73
N GLY A 150 11.20 7.61 -14.38
CA GLY A 150 9.86 7.96 -13.85
C GLY A 150 9.42 6.99 -12.76
N VAL A 151 8.77 7.52 -11.74
CA VAL A 151 8.09 6.77 -10.67
C VAL A 151 6.88 7.56 -10.18
N GLN A 152 5.88 6.88 -9.62
CA GLN A 152 4.89 7.57 -8.81
C GLN A 152 5.52 7.94 -7.45
N ALA A 153 5.23 9.14 -6.96
CA ALA A 153 5.72 9.64 -5.67
C ALA A 153 5.21 8.79 -4.49
N ALA A 154 5.97 8.75 -3.41
CA ALA A 154 5.66 8.00 -2.17
C ALA A 154 5.52 6.47 -2.36
N THR A 155 6.04 5.93 -3.48
CA THR A 155 6.07 4.48 -3.73
C THR A 155 7.37 3.83 -3.25
N THR A 156 7.36 2.51 -3.19
CA THR A 156 8.57 1.69 -2.98
C THR A 156 9.56 1.82 -4.12
N TYR A 157 9.08 2.10 -5.32
CA TYR A 157 9.90 2.33 -6.53
C TYR A 157 10.74 3.60 -6.39
N GLU A 158 10.14 4.68 -5.88
CA GLU A 158 10.88 5.91 -5.54
C GLU A 158 11.92 5.64 -4.46
N SER A 159 11.53 4.95 -3.37
CA SER A 159 12.44 4.60 -2.27
C SER A 159 13.58 3.69 -2.72
N TYR A 160 13.33 2.78 -3.67
CA TYR A 160 14.36 1.95 -4.29
C TYR A 160 15.40 2.79 -5.05
N LEU A 161 14.94 3.71 -5.90
CA LEU A 161 15.85 4.60 -6.64
C LEU A 161 16.61 5.57 -5.73
N GLN A 162 16.03 5.95 -4.59
CA GLN A 162 16.68 6.74 -3.54
C GLN A 162 17.68 5.93 -2.70
N GLY A 163 17.72 4.60 -2.85
CA GLY A 163 18.62 3.72 -2.11
C GLY A 163 18.27 3.53 -0.63
N ASN A 164 17.00 3.76 -0.24
CA ASN A 164 16.57 3.72 1.16
C ASN A 164 15.38 2.78 1.43
N LEU A 165 14.95 1.98 0.45
CA LEU A 165 13.86 1.02 0.63
C LEU A 165 14.24 -0.09 1.61
N VAL A 166 13.47 -0.23 2.68
CA VAL A 166 13.55 -1.35 3.63
C VAL A 166 12.18 -2.00 3.70
N ILE A 167 12.05 -3.21 3.15
CA ILE A 167 10.82 -4.01 3.24
C ILE A 167 10.78 -4.67 4.62
N ASP A 168 9.73 -4.38 5.39
CA ASP A 168 9.53 -4.90 6.75
C ASP A 168 8.43 -5.98 6.75
N ALA A 169 8.78 -7.13 6.19
CA ALA A 169 7.92 -8.30 6.16
C ALA A 169 8.71 -9.57 6.49
N ILE A 170 8.07 -10.51 7.20
CA ILE A 170 8.70 -11.78 7.59
C ILE A 170 9.14 -12.53 6.34
N GLY A 171 10.44 -12.88 6.29
CA GLY A 171 11.03 -13.62 5.18
C GLY A 171 11.39 -12.77 3.95
N ALA A 172 11.14 -11.47 3.96
CA ALA A 172 11.57 -10.60 2.87
C ALA A 172 13.12 -10.50 2.85
N PRO A 173 13.77 -10.77 1.70
CA PRO A 173 15.20 -10.59 1.59
C PRO A 173 15.57 -9.10 1.63
N PRO A 174 16.81 -8.76 2.04
CA PRO A 174 17.33 -7.41 1.87
C PRO A 174 17.23 -6.94 0.40
N VAL A 175 16.89 -5.67 0.20
CA VAL A 175 16.80 -5.09 -1.16
C VAL A 175 18.20 -4.92 -1.74
N ASP A 176 18.41 -5.44 -2.95
CA ASP A 176 19.64 -5.27 -3.72
C ASP A 176 19.54 -4.00 -4.59
N PHE A 177 20.21 -2.93 -4.19
CA PHE A 177 20.20 -1.64 -4.89
C PHE A 177 21.16 -1.66 -6.09
N LYS A 178 20.64 -2.01 -7.27
CA LYS A 178 21.39 -2.01 -8.53
C LYS A 178 21.50 -0.65 -9.19
N VAL A 179 20.63 0.31 -8.78
CA VAL A 179 20.57 1.68 -9.28
C VAL A 179 21.02 2.62 -8.18
N THR A 180 22.04 3.44 -8.45
CA THR A 180 22.65 4.33 -7.46
C THR A 180 22.76 5.78 -7.90
N ASP A 181 22.48 6.08 -9.17
CA ASP A 181 22.68 7.41 -9.78
C ASP A 181 21.65 7.65 -10.88
N ALA A 182 20.36 7.46 -10.59
CA ALA A 182 19.28 7.81 -11.49
C ALA A 182 18.78 9.23 -11.25
N GLU A 183 18.43 9.95 -12.32
CA GLU A 183 17.65 11.19 -12.22
C GLU A 183 16.19 10.81 -12.01
N ILE A 184 15.72 10.89 -10.76
CA ILE A 184 14.37 10.48 -10.38
C ILE A 184 13.37 11.56 -10.79
N VAL A 185 12.37 11.17 -11.59
CA VAL A 185 11.25 12.03 -12.00
C VAL A 185 9.99 11.50 -11.33
N ALA A 186 9.57 12.15 -10.23
CA ALA A 186 8.40 11.77 -9.48
C ALA A 186 7.12 12.37 -10.07
N TYR A 187 6.09 11.55 -10.22
CA TYR A 187 4.77 11.91 -10.73
C TYR A 187 3.71 11.75 -9.64
N GLU A 188 2.61 12.47 -9.76
CA GLU A 188 1.47 12.34 -8.85
C GLU A 188 0.77 10.98 -9.00
N SER A 189 0.70 10.46 -10.23
CA SER A 189 0.12 9.14 -10.51
C SER A 189 0.95 8.35 -11.53
N GLU A 190 0.80 7.01 -11.50
CA GLU A 190 1.50 6.11 -12.42
C GLU A 190 1.10 6.33 -13.89
N PRO A 191 -0.19 6.56 -14.26
CA PRO A 191 -0.57 6.84 -15.64
C PRO A 191 0.14 8.06 -16.23
N LEU A 192 0.39 9.11 -15.47
CA LEU A 192 1.13 10.29 -15.94
C LEU A 192 2.56 9.94 -16.33
N ALA A 193 3.25 9.12 -15.55
CA ALA A 193 4.59 8.64 -15.87
C ALA A 193 4.58 7.72 -17.10
N LEU A 194 3.58 6.85 -17.22
CA LEU A 194 3.39 5.96 -18.39
C LEU A 194 3.11 6.74 -19.68
N GLU A 195 2.32 7.83 -19.61
CA GLU A 195 2.11 8.71 -20.76
C GLU A 195 3.43 9.33 -21.22
N ASP A 196 4.22 9.88 -20.29
CA ASP A 196 5.51 10.51 -20.64
C ASP A 196 6.53 9.50 -21.20
N LEU A 197 6.57 8.25 -20.68
CA LEU A 197 7.38 7.18 -21.23
C LEU A 197 6.91 6.77 -22.64
N SER A 198 5.60 6.80 -22.87
CA SER A 198 4.98 6.40 -24.15
C SER A 198 5.22 7.39 -25.30
N LEU A 199 5.68 8.61 -25.02
CA LEU A 199 5.98 9.62 -26.04
C LEU A 199 7.15 9.23 -26.94
N GLY A 200 8.02 8.32 -26.53
CA GLY A 200 9.15 7.82 -27.28
C GLY A 200 10.40 7.64 -26.45
N ASP A 201 11.33 6.84 -26.96
CA ASP A 201 12.60 6.57 -26.30
C ASP A 201 13.39 7.85 -26.02
N GLY A 202 13.67 8.14 -24.75
CA GLY A 202 14.43 9.29 -24.30
C GLY A 202 13.78 10.67 -24.54
N VAL A 203 12.47 10.74 -24.91
CA VAL A 203 11.79 12.03 -25.15
C VAL A 203 11.60 12.78 -23.83
N ARG A 204 10.90 12.21 -22.87
CA ARG A 204 10.74 12.76 -21.52
C ARG A 204 11.38 11.89 -20.46
N LEU A 205 11.18 10.59 -20.54
CA LEU A 205 11.77 9.59 -19.69
C LEU A 205 12.62 8.63 -20.51
N ASP A 206 13.63 8.07 -19.87
CA ASP A 206 14.43 6.98 -20.44
C ASP A 206 13.87 5.63 -19.99
N ALA A 207 13.30 5.56 -18.77
CA ALA A 207 12.69 4.36 -18.19
C ALA A 207 11.69 4.73 -17.08
N MET A 208 11.01 3.71 -16.56
CA MET A 208 10.27 3.73 -15.29
C MET A 208 10.66 2.52 -14.44
N VAL A 209 10.46 2.64 -13.13
CA VAL A 209 10.39 1.49 -12.22
C VAL A 209 8.96 1.44 -11.65
N THR A 210 8.30 0.29 -11.82
CA THR A 210 6.91 0.10 -11.38
C THR A 210 6.56 -1.38 -11.26
N GLY A 211 5.33 -1.72 -10.83
CA GLY A 211 4.82 -3.07 -10.70
C GLY A 211 4.76 -3.82 -12.04
N MET A 212 5.20 -5.08 -12.04
CA MET A 212 5.17 -5.90 -13.26
C MET A 212 3.75 -6.11 -13.78
N LEU A 213 2.79 -6.39 -12.91
CA LEU A 213 1.41 -6.68 -13.33
C LEU A 213 0.73 -5.44 -13.93
N THR A 214 0.94 -4.26 -13.36
CA THR A 214 0.48 -2.98 -13.93
C THR A 214 1.09 -2.72 -15.29
N THR A 215 2.39 -3.01 -15.43
CA THR A 215 3.07 -2.89 -16.73
C THR A 215 2.49 -3.84 -17.77
N VAL A 216 2.23 -5.10 -17.42
CA VAL A 216 1.61 -6.09 -18.33
C VAL A 216 0.22 -5.61 -18.75
N GLU A 217 -0.58 -5.06 -17.83
CA GLU A 217 -1.87 -4.48 -18.17
C GLU A 217 -1.75 -3.31 -19.14
N ALA A 218 -0.81 -2.40 -18.91
CA ALA A 218 -0.54 -1.28 -19.83
C ALA A 218 -0.11 -1.74 -21.23
N ILE A 219 0.72 -2.80 -21.32
CA ILE A 219 1.13 -3.40 -22.60
C ILE A 219 -0.09 -4.00 -23.31
N ASN A 220 -0.95 -4.73 -22.59
CA ASN A 220 -2.19 -5.31 -23.13
C ASN A 220 -3.16 -4.25 -23.63
N ALA A 221 -3.19 -3.10 -22.95
CA ALA A 221 -3.94 -1.91 -23.36
C ALA A 221 -3.30 -1.15 -24.56
N GLY A 222 -2.18 -1.65 -25.11
CA GLY A 222 -1.53 -1.12 -26.30
C GLY A 222 -0.51 0.01 -26.07
N LYS A 223 -0.07 0.24 -24.83
CA LYS A 223 1.01 1.20 -24.56
C LYS A 223 2.31 0.73 -25.23
N PRO A 224 3.08 1.64 -25.86
CA PRO A 224 4.30 1.29 -26.61
C PRO A 224 5.51 1.09 -25.67
N ILE A 225 5.37 0.24 -24.66
CA ILE A 225 6.37 -0.03 -23.63
C ILE A 225 6.73 -1.51 -23.56
N LYS A 226 7.81 -1.83 -22.89
CA LYS A 226 8.24 -3.21 -22.58
C LYS A 226 8.98 -3.29 -21.27
N ILE A 227 8.90 -4.46 -20.63
CA ILE A 227 9.71 -4.82 -19.45
C ILE A 227 11.10 -5.25 -19.93
N VAL A 228 12.14 -4.89 -19.19
CA VAL A 228 13.52 -5.29 -19.46
C VAL A 228 14.21 -5.81 -18.19
N GLY A 229 15.13 -6.76 -18.38
CA GLY A 229 15.89 -7.37 -17.28
C GLY A 229 15.05 -8.21 -16.33
N ASP A 230 15.69 -8.58 -15.22
CA ASP A 230 15.03 -9.28 -14.10
C ASP A 230 14.31 -8.29 -13.18
N PRO A 231 13.34 -8.74 -12.40
CA PRO A 231 12.74 -7.92 -11.34
C PRO A 231 13.79 -7.30 -10.42
N VAL A 232 13.57 -6.05 -10.02
CA VAL A 232 14.50 -5.33 -9.13
C VAL A 232 14.32 -5.69 -7.67
N PHE A 233 13.11 -5.99 -7.25
CA PHE A 233 12.75 -6.58 -5.96
C PHE A 233 11.37 -7.20 -6.01
N MET A 234 11.02 -7.97 -4.97
CA MET A 234 9.69 -8.54 -4.77
C MET A 234 8.98 -7.79 -3.66
N GLU A 235 7.72 -7.44 -3.88
CA GLU A 235 6.87 -6.75 -2.92
C GLU A 235 5.88 -7.73 -2.29
N PRO A 236 5.96 -7.99 -0.99
CA PRO A 236 4.82 -8.49 -0.23
C PRO A 236 3.81 -7.36 -0.09
N ILE A 237 2.57 -7.59 -0.46
CA ILE A 237 1.53 -6.57 -0.38
C ILE A 237 0.58 -6.89 0.77
N ALA A 238 0.41 -5.92 1.66
CA ALA A 238 -0.30 -6.10 2.91
C ALA A 238 -1.51 -5.17 3.03
N VAL A 239 -2.44 -5.60 3.87
CA VAL A 239 -3.50 -4.74 4.38
C VAL A 239 -2.87 -3.75 5.35
N ALA A 240 -3.29 -2.47 5.30
CA ALA A 240 -2.85 -1.45 6.25
C ALA A 240 -4.04 -0.86 7.01
N ILE A 241 -3.80 -0.53 8.28
CA ILE A 241 -4.74 0.16 9.18
C ILE A 241 -4.01 1.23 9.99
N ASP A 242 -4.74 2.18 10.57
CA ASP A 242 -4.15 3.10 11.55
C ASP A 242 -3.56 2.31 12.72
N LYS A 243 -2.47 2.84 13.31
CA LYS A 243 -1.76 2.16 14.39
C LYS A 243 -2.59 1.98 15.65
N GLY A 244 -2.35 0.82 16.29
CA GLY A 244 -2.76 0.61 17.68
C GLY A 244 -4.17 0.05 17.85
N ASP A 245 -4.76 -0.58 16.83
CA ASP A 245 -6.02 -1.31 16.91
C ASP A 245 -5.82 -2.83 16.79
N PRO A 246 -5.36 -3.52 17.83
CA PRO A 246 -5.07 -4.95 17.80
C PRO A 246 -6.33 -5.82 17.60
N GLU A 247 -7.53 -5.35 18.00
CA GLU A 247 -8.78 -6.09 17.81
C GLU A 247 -9.19 -6.08 16.34
N PHE A 248 -9.09 -4.92 15.68
CA PHE A 248 -9.35 -4.83 14.25
C PHE A 248 -8.29 -5.60 13.45
N ALA A 249 -7.02 -5.50 13.82
CA ALA A 249 -5.94 -6.28 13.21
C ALA A 249 -6.20 -7.79 13.31
N ALA A 250 -6.60 -8.30 14.48
CA ALA A 250 -6.93 -9.71 14.68
C ALA A 250 -8.13 -10.15 13.81
N LYS A 251 -9.17 -9.32 13.69
CA LYS A 251 -10.33 -9.60 12.84
C LYS A 251 -9.96 -9.64 11.35
N ILE A 252 -9.05 -8.76 10.91
CA ILE A 252 -8.52 -8.79 9.54
C ILE A 252 -7.79 -10.11 9.27
N VAL A 253 -6.88 -10.51 10.17
CA VAL A 253 -6.15 -11.79 10.04
C VAL A 253 -7.13 -12.97 9.95
N GLU A 254 -8.11 -13.04 10.85
CA GLU A 254 -9.14 -14.09 10.87
C GLU A 254 -9.85 -14.23 9.50
N ILE A 255 -10.36 -13.12 8.96
CA ILE A 255 -11.11 -13.14 7.68
C ILE A 255 -10.18 -13.48 6.51
N PHE A 256 -8.97 -12.95 6.47
CA PHE A 256 -8.02 -13.29 5.40
C PHE A 256 -7.57 -14.76 5.46
N ASP A 257 -7.43 -15.33 6.66
CA ASP A 257 -7.12 -16.76 6.82
C ASP A 257 -8.28 -17.64 6.33
N GLU A 258 -9.53 -17.24 6.58
CA GLU A 258 -10.71 -17.90 5.98
C GLU A 258 -10.69 -17.81 4.46
N MET A 259 -10.41 -16.62 3.87
CA MET A 259 -10.32 -16.42 2.42
C MET A 259 -9.22 -17.25 1.77
N ARG A 260 -8.11 -17.49 2.47
CA ARG A 260 -7.05 -18.41 2.02
C ARG A 260 -7.50 -19.86 2.12
N ALA A 261 -8.09 -20.26 3.25
CA ALA A 261 -8.46 -21.63 3.52
C ALA A 261 -9.55 -22.17 2.58
N ASP A 262 -10.50 -21.33 2.19
CA ASP A 262 -11.57 -21.71 1.27
C ASP A 262 -11.27 -21.42 -0.22
N GLY A 263 -10.07 -20.89 -0.52
CA GLY A 263 -9.60 -20.62 -1.88
C GLY A 263 -10.18 -19.35 -2.52
N THR A 264 -10.92 -18.53 -1.77
CA THR A 264 -11.52 -17.30 -2.31
C THR A 264 -10.45 -16.32 -2.77
N LEU A 265 -9.37 -16.15 -2.00
CA LEU A 265 -8.30 -15.21 -2.34
C LEU A 265 -7.59 -15.63 -3.64
N THR A 266 -7.24 -16.92 -3.78
CA THR A 266 -6.67 -17.50 -5.02
C THR A 266 -7.60 -17.29 -6.21
N ARG A 267 -8.90 -17.59 -6.07
CA ARG A 267 -9.87 -17.40 -7.14
C ARG A 267 -9.97 -15.93 -7.60
N LEU A 268 -10.03 -14.98 -6.67
CA LEU A 268 -10.04 -13.54 -7.02
C LEU A 268 -8.77 -13.12 -7.76
N SER A 269 -7.61 -13.66 -7.36
CA SER A 269 -6.33 -13.44 -8.03
C SER A 269 -6.34 -13.97 -9.46
N GLU A 270 -6.75 -15.22 -9.66
CA GLU A 270 -6.83 -15.84 -10.98
C GLU A 270 -7.82 -15.12 -11.90
N GLU A 271 -9.00 -14.75 -11.39
CA GLU A 271 -10.03 -14.03 -12.15
C GLU A 271 -9.59 -12.64 -12.60
N ARG A 272 -8.86 -11.91 -11.78
CA ARG A 272 -8.46 -10.51 -12.05
C ARG A 272 -7.09 -10.37 -12.67
N LEU A 273 -6.14 -11.21 -12.25
CA LEU A 273 -4.73 -11.06 -12.62
C LEU A 273 -4.24 -12.18 -13.56
N GLY A 274 -5.09 -13.20 -13.81
CA GLY A 274 -4.76 -14.33 -14.68
C GLY A 274 -3.81 -15.36 -14.06
N ALA A 275 -3.44 -15.19 -12.78
CA ALA A 275 -2.56 -16.10 -12.05
C ALA A 275 -2.79 -16.01 -10.55
N ASP A 276 -2.47 -17.06 -9.79
CA ASP A 276 -2.42 -16.98 -8.33
C ASP A 276 -1.11 -16.31 -7.86
N VAL A 277 -1.21 -15.06 -7.43
CA VAL A 277 -0.10 -14.29 -6.83
C VAL A 277 -0.23 -14.18 -5.30
N THR A 278 -1.14 -14.92 -4.69
CA THR A 278 -1.43 -14.85 -3.25
C THR A 278 -0.45 -15.64 -2.39
N GLN A 279 0.40 -16.45 -3.02
CA GLN A 279 1.41 -17.25 -2.37
C GLN A 279 2.80 -16.60 -2.45
N PRO A 280 3.65 -16.72 -1.43
CA PRO A 280 5.02 -16.26 -1.54
C PRO A 280 5.73 -16.95 -2.71
N PRO A 281 6.60 -16.24 -3.44
CA PRO A 281 7.34 -16.83 -4.56
C PRO A 281 8.16 -18.04 -4.10
N SER A 282 8.16 -19.09 -4.91
CA SER A 282 8.91 -20.32 -4.64
C SER A 282 10.42 -20.02 -4.60
N GLY A 283 11.03 -20.15 -3.43
CA GLY A 283 12.48 -19.95 -3.23
C GLY A 283 12.89 -18.73 -2.40
N SER A 284 11.94 -18.03 -1.75
CA SER A 284 12.21 -17.01 -0.74
C SER A 284 12.47 -17.61 0.64
#